data_585d0e5df68219cf4fcd04b4bf764ad4
#
_entry.id   585d0e5df68219cf4fcd04b4bf764ad4
#
_cell.length_a   1.000
_cell.length_b   1.000
_cell.length_c   1.000
_cell.angle_alpha   90.00
_cell.angle_beta   90.00
_cell.angle_gamma   90.00
#
_symmetry.space_group_name_H-M   'P 1'
#
loop_
_entity.id
_entity.type
_entity.pdbx_description
1 polymer ?
#
loop_
_entity_poly.entity_id
_entity_poly.type
_entity_poly.pdbx_seq_one_letter_code
_entity_poly.pdbx_strand_id
1 'polypeptide(L)'
;MLNENIETEIEQHCSFKNTRGLRYLLNYDSKDPTHCFAPSEVLLNNTWKNNYSLLEKYNLSFDLHLYWNQYQYAFDLIKLHPNILNIIDHAGTPRQRDSEYLDHWRNGLKLLASLDNIVMKISGLGMFDQQWTTESIRPLVLDCIDIFGVDRCIFASNFPVDRLFSSYEKVWTSYFEITNDFSTDEKEKLFYKNSEKFYRI
;
A
#
# COMPACT_ATOMS: atom_id res chain seq x y z
N MET A 1 -17.36 1.90 -3.17
CA MET A 1 -16.75 2.27 -4.47
C MET A 1 -17.47 1.71 -5.71
N LEU A 2 -18.23 0.62 -5.61
CA LEU A 2 -19.05 0.08 -6.72
C LEU A 2 -20.50 0.61 -6.75
N ASN A 3 -20.89 1.44 -5.78
CA ASN A 3 -22.22 2.04 -5.68
C ASN A 3 -22.27 3.31 -6.53
N GLU A 4 -23.31 3.49 -7.33
CA GLU A 4 -23.50 4.70 -8.16
C GLU A 4 -23.74 5.96 -7.30
N ASN A 5 -24.22 5.81 -6.07
CA ASN A 5 -24.48 6.92 -5.14
C ASN A 5 -23.37 7.08 -4.08
N ILE A 6 -22.14 6.64 -4.35
CA ILE A 6 -21.01 6.67 -3.41
C ILE A 6 -20.67 8.10 -2.93
N GLU A 7 -20.98 9.10 -3.72
CA GLU A 7 -20.65 10.49 -3.38
C GLU A 7 -21.30 10.94 -2.08
N THR A 8 -22.56 10.58 -1.83
CA THR A 8 -23.23 10.85 -0.56
C THR A 8 -22.54 10.18 0.63
N GLU A 9 -22.04 8.94 0.44
CA GLU A 9 -21.29 8.24 1.48
C GLU A 9 -19.93 8.94 1.75
N ILE A 10 -19.25 9.39 0.70
CA ILE A 10 -18.00 10.16 0.82
C ILE A 10 -18.26 11.47 1.59
N GLU A 11 -19.33 12.20 1.26
CA GLU A 11 -19.71 13.43 1.96
C GLU A 11 -19.97 13.18 3.45
N GLN A 12 -20.68 12.11 3.78
CA GLN A 12 -20.91 11.73 5.19
C GLN A 12 -19.59 11.43 5.92
N HIS A 13 -18.66 10.72 5.29
CA HIS A 13 -17.32 10.50 5.85
C HIS A 13 -16.54 11.79 6.01
N CYS A 14 -16.61 12.69 5.04
CA CYS A 14 -15.93 13.98 5.07
C CYS A 14 -16.50 14.96 6.11
N SER A 15 -17.70 14.70 6.65
CA SER A 15 -18.23 15.47 7.80
C SER A 15 -17.37 15.26 9.06
N PHE A 16 -16.61 14.19 9.15
CA PHE A 16 -15.64 13.97 10.22
C PHE A 16 -14.31 14.63 9.84
N LYS A 17 -13.91 15.65 10.60
CA LYS A 17 -12.72 16.45 10.34
C LYS A 17 -11.38 15.67 10.22
N ASN A 18 -11.36 14.44 10.73
CA ASN A 18 -10.18 13.57 10.72
C ASN A 18 -10.16 12.60 9.50
N THR A 19 -11.17 12.60 8.64
CA THR A 19 -11.14 11.82 7.40
C THR A 19 -10.06 12.36 6.48
N ARG A 20 -9.15 11.47 6.00
CA ARG A 20 -8.03 11.82 5.13
C ARG A 20 -8.01 11.04 3.84
N GLY A 21 -8.60 9.87 3.83
CA GLY A 21 -8.56 8.97 2.69
C GLY A 21 -9.56 7.83 2.82
N LEU A 22 -9.65 7.05 1.75
CA LEU A 22 -10.44 5.82 1.70
C LEU A 22 -9.54 4.64 1.40
N ARG A 23 -9.98 3.46 1.79
CA ARG A 23 -9.34 2.19 1.46
C ARG A 23 -10.35 1.23 0.85
N TYR A 24 -9.90 0.51 -0.17
CA TYR A 24 -10.65 -0.60 -0.74
C TYR A 24 -9.73 -1.78 -0.98
N LEU A 25 -10.18 -2.99 -0.63
CA LEU A 25 -9.43 -4.23 -0.87
C LEU A 25 -9.63 -4.64 -2.33
N LEU A 26 -8.63 -4.35 -3.15
CA LEU A 26 -8.67 -4.60 -4.60
C LEU A 26 -8.18 -5.99 -4.99
N ASN A 27 -7.53 -6.70 -4.07
CA ASN A 27 -6.86 -7.98 -4.33
C ASN A 27 -7.75 -8.94 -5.13
N TYR A 28 -7.36 -9.17 -6.36
CA TYR A 28 -8.02 -10.09 -7.27
C TYR A 28 -6.99 -10.84 -8.11
N ASP A 29 -7.13 -12.15 -8.14
CA ASP A 29 -6.34 -13.04 -8.98
C ASP A 29 -7.25 -14.16 -9.51
N SER A 30 -7.59 -14.10 -10.80
CA SER A 30 -8.46 -15.10 -11.43
C SER A 30 -7.90 -16.51 -11.40
N LYS A 31 -6.57 -16.65 -11.22
CA LYS A 31 -5.89 -17.95 -11.11
C LYS A 31 -5.90 -18.51 -9.69
N ASP A 32 -6.15 -17.65 -8.69
CA ASP A 32 -6.21 -18.03 -7.28
C ASP A 32 -7.39 -17.38 -6.54
N PRO A 33 -8.63 -17.84 -6.81
CA PRO A 33 -9.84 -17.25 -6.24
C PRO A 33 -9.89 -17.29 -4.70
N THR A 34 -9.14 -18.19 -4.06
CA THR A 34 -9.15 -18.37 -2.60
C THR A 34 -8.53 -17.18 -1.86
N HIS A 35 -7.72 -16.38 -2.56
CA HIS A 35 -7.07 -15.19 -2.00
C HIS A 35 -7.68 -13.89 -2.54
N CYS A 36 -8.81 -13.93 -3.24
CA CYS A 36 -9.49 -12.73 -3.69
C CYS A 36 -10.30 -12.09 -2.56
N PHE A 37 -10.12 -10.77 -2.37
CA PHE A 37 -10.97 -9.95 -1.51
C PHE A 37 -12.01 -9.17 -2.32
N ALA A 38 -11.65 -8.76 -3.55
CA ALA A 38 -12.59 -8.17 -4.50
C ALA A 38 -13.37 -9.26 -5.26
N PRO A 39 -14.63 -8.99 -5.64
CA PRO A 39 -15.46 -9.95 -6.37
C PRO A 39 -15.03 -10.14 -7.84
N SER A 40 -14.27 -9.21 -8.38
CA SER A 40 -13.77 -9.19 -9.75
C SER A 40 -12.60 -8.21 -9.87
N GLU A 41 -12.01 -8.08 -11.08
CA GLU A 41 -11.03 -7.03 -11.37
C GLU A 41 -11.72 -5.66 -11.43
N VAL A 42 -11.90 -5.05 -10.27
CA VAL A 42 -12.65 -3.79 -10.13
C VAL A 42 -11.92 -2.58 -10.75
N LEU A 43 -10.61 -2.66 -10.93
CA LEU A 43 -9.84 -1.60 -11.61
C LEU A 43 -10.22 -1.44 -13.10
N LEU A 44 -10.90 -2.44 -13.68
CA LEU A 44 -11.46 -2.35 -15.03
C LEU A 44 -12.92 -1.87 -15.06
N ASN A 45 -13.59 -1.75 -13.90
CA ASN A 45 -14.98 -1.36 -13.80
C ASN A 45 -15.14 0.16 -13.93
N ASN A 46 -15.99 0.62 -14.87
CA ASN A 46 -16.17 2.05 -15.13
C ASN A 46 -16.82 2.80 -13.96
N THR A 47 -17.80 2.22 -13.28
CA THR A 47 -18.41 2.83 -12.08
C THR A 47 -17.35 3.05 -11.01
N TRP A 48 -16.49 2.05 -10.78
CA TRP A 48 -15.41 2.15 -9.81
C TRP A 48 -14.41 3.27 -10.19
N LYS A 49 -14.00 3.35 -11.47
CA LYS A 49 -13.10 4.41 -11.97
C LYS A 49 -13.69 5.80 -11.80
N ASN A 50 -14.97 5.96 -12.16
CA ASN A 50 -15.68 7.23 -11.99
C ASN A 50 -15.75 7.62 -10.50
N ASN A 51 -16.03 6.67 -9.62
CA ASN A 51 -16.10 6.90 -8.20
C ASN A 51 -14.71 7.19 -7.58
N TYR A 52 -13.65 6.59 -8.13
CA TYR A 52 -12.28 6.91 -7.72
C TYR A 52 -11.93 8.37 -8.04
N SER A 53 -12.36 8.92 -9.17
CA SER A 53 -12.10 10.31 -9.53
C SER A 53 -12.71 11.33 -8.56
N LEU A 54 -13.77 10.97 -7.83
CA LEU A 54 -14.38 11.83 -6.80
C LEU A 54 -13.42 12.13 -5.63
N LEU A 55 -12.43 11.28 -5.38
CA LEU A 55 -11.45 11.49 -4.30
C LEU A 55 -10.68 12.80 -4.45
N GLU A 56 -10.45 13.26 -5.69
CA GLU A 56 -9.83 14.56 -5.96
C GLU A 56 -10.69 15.72 -5.45
N LYS A 57 -12.00 15.68 -5.73
CA LYS A 57 -12.96 16.71 -5.27
C LYS A 57 -12.95 16.87 -3.76
N TYR A 58 -12.79 15.78 -3.03
CA TYR A 58 -12.84 15.76 -1.56
C TYR A 58 -11.45 15.78 -0.92
N ASN A 59 -10.38 15.96 -1.70
CA ASN A 59 -8.98 15.93 -1.22
C ASN A 59 -8.66 14.69 -0.37
N LEU A 60 -9.11 13.53 -0.83
CA LEU A 60 -8.90 12.26 -0.17
C LEU A 60 -7.77 11.48 -0.83
N SER A 61 -6.93 10.84 0.00
CA SER A 61 -5.99 9.82 -0.46
C SER A 61 -6.68 8.47 -0.63
N PHE A 62 -6.03 7.55 -1.34
CA PHE A 62 -6.52 6.20 -1.53
C PHE A 62 -5.48 5.16 -1.11
N ASP A 63 -5.84 4.31 -0.14
CA ASP A 63 -5.00 3.17 0.27
C ASP A 63 -5.28 1.98 -0.65
N LEU A 64 -4.26 1.59 -1.43
CA LEU A 64 -4.29 0.53 -2.43
C LEU A 64 -3.87 -0.81 -1.82
N HIS A 65 -4.77 -1.76 -1.73
CA HIS A 65 -4.44 -3.13 -1.35
C HIS A 65 -4.70 -4.06 -2.54
N LEU A 66 -3.65 -4.47 -3.25
CA LEU A 66 -3.70 -5.19 -4.53
C LEU A 66 -2.51 -6.14 -4.70
N TYR A 67 -2.58 -7.01 -5.72
CA TYR A 67 -1.49 -7.91 -6.10
C TYR A 67 -0.73 -7.40 -7.32
N TRP A 68 0.48 -7.92 -7.56
CA TRP A 68 1.35 -7.49 -8.66
C TRP A 68 0.70 -7.60 -10.06
N ASN A 69 -0.14 -8.59 -10.28
CA ASN A 69 -0.87 -8.77 -11.55
C ASN A 69 -1.86 -7.63 -11.86
N GLN A 70 -2.18 -6.80 -10.87
CA GLN A 70 -3.08 -5.65 -10.97
C GLN A 70 -2.31 -4.32 -11.14
N TYR A 71 -1.00 -4.30 -10.99
CA TYR A 71 -0.23 -3.04 -10.96
C TYR A 71 -0.33 -2.24 -12.26
N GLN A 72 -0.39 -2.91 -13.42
CA GLN A 72 -0.59 -2.21 -14.69
C GLN A 72 -1.93 -1.47 -14.73
N TYR A 73 -3.02 -2.11 -14.27
CA TYR A 73 -4.34 -1.47 -14.21
C TYR A 73 -4.37 -0.29 -13.23
N ALA A 74 -3.70 -0.43 -12.09
CA ALA A 74 -3.56 0.65 -11.12
C ALA A 74 -2.74 1.81 -11.70
N PHE A 75 -1.62 1.54 -12.36
CA PHE A 75 -0.81 2.56 -13.04
C PHE A 75 -1.62 3.34 -14.05
N ASP A 76 -2.36 2.66 -14.94
CA ASP A 76 -3.15 3.28 -15.99
C ASP A 76 -4.24 4.20 -15.42
N LEU A 77 -4.85 3.82 -14.30
CA LEU A 77 -5.83 4.64 -13.60
C LEU A 77 -5.19 5.84 -12.89
N ILE A 78 -4.17 5.59 -12.07
CA ILE A 78 -3.55 6.62 -11.22
C ILE A 78 -2.89 7.72 -12.04
N LYS A 79 -2.29 7.36 -13.18
CA LYS A 79 -1.70 8.30 -14.12
C LYS A 79 -2.70 9.36 -14.63
N LEU A 80 -3.98 9.03 -14.69
CA LEU A 80 -5.05 9.95 -15.11
C LEU A 80 -5.48 10.91 -13.99
N HIS A 81 -5.09 10.63 -12.74
CA HIS A 81 -5.49 11.36 -11.54
C HIS A 81 -4.29 11.79 -10.69
N PRO A 82 -3.40 12.67 -11.20
CA PRO A 82 -2.15 13.02 -10.54
C PRO A 82 -2.33 13.74 -9.20
N ASN A 83 -3.50 14.29 -8.94
CA ASN A 83 -3.81 14.99 -7.68
C ASN A 83 -4.34 14.07 -6.57
N ILE A 84 -4.61 12.79 -6.86
CA ILE A 84 -5.01 11.82 -5.84
C ILE A 84 -3.75 11.11 -5.32
N LEU A 85 -3.42 11.31 -4.04
CA LEU A 85 -2.35 10.56 -3.39
C LEU A 85 -2.77 9.10 -3.20
N ASN A 86 -1.91 8.19 -3.64
CA ASN A 86 -2.11 6.75 -3.50
C ASN A 86 -1.08 6.16 -2.53
N ILE A 87 -1.53 5.32 -1.61
CA ILE A 87 -0.68 4.65 -0.63
C ILE A 87 -0.77 3.15 -0.86
N ILE A 88 0.30 2.54 -1.35
CA ILE A 88 0.34 1.09 -1.56
C ILE A 88 0.47 0.39 -0.21
N ASP A 89 -0.51 -0.43 0.14
CA ASP A 89 -0.54 -1.19 1.38
C ASP A 89 0.39 -2.42 1.34
N HIS A 90 0.94 -2.74 2.51
CA HIS A 90 1.58 -4.02 2.81
C HIS A 90 2.71 -4.39 1.83
N ALA A 91 3.61 -3.44 1.57
CA ALA A 91 4.73 -3.63 0.64
C ALA A 91 4.26 -4.13 -0.74
N GLY A 92 3.06 -3.73 -1.18
CA GLY A 92 2.47 -4.23 -2.44
C GLY A 92 2.13 -5.72 -2.41
N THR A 93 1.96 -6.30 -1.24
CA THR A 93 1.50 -7.68 -1.01
C THR A 93 2.34 -8.74 -1.74
N PRO A 94 3.65 -8.90 -1.43
CA PRO A 94 4.50 -9.95 -1.98
C PRO A 94 4.10 -11.32 -1.38
N ARG A 95 3.04 -11.92 -1.93
CA ARG A 95 2.37 -13.11 -1.41
C ARG A 95 3.21 -14.38 -1.52
N GLN A 96 3.97 -14.52 -2.61
CA GLN A 96 4.89 -15.61 -2.85
C GLN A 96 6.33 -15.11 -2.77
N ARG A 97 7.27 -15.99 -2.43
CA ARG A 97 8.67 -15.65 -2.16
C ARG A 97 9.66 -16.27 -3.15
N ASP A 98 9.16 -17.00 -4.18
CA ASP A 98 10.02 -17.48 -5.25
C ASP A 98 10.53 -16.30 -6.11
N SER A 99 11.65 -16.55 -6.83
CA SER A 99 12.35 -15.51 -7.58
C SER A 99 11.50 -14.93 -8.70
N GLU A 100 10.72 -15.76 -9.40
CA GLU A 100 9.89 -15.32 -10.53
C GLU A 100 8.77 -14.37 -10.05
N TYR A 101 8.08 -14.75 -8.96
CA TYR A 101 7.05 -13.90 -8.37
C TYR A 101 7.64 -12.56 -7.90
N LEU A 102 8.76 -12.60 -7.20
CA LEU A 102 9.41 -11.38 -6.69
C LEU A 102 9.94 -10.48 -7.82
N ASP A 103 10.37 -11.04 -8.93
CA ASP A 103 10.78 -10.25 -10.10
C ASP A 103 9.58 -9.52 -10.72
N HIS A 104 8.44 -10.17 -10.87
CA HIS A 104 7.20 -9.52 -11.30
C HIS A 104 6.77 -8.42 -10.33
N TRP A 105 6.81 -8.70 -9.02
CA TRP A 105 6.48 -7.74 -7.97
C TRP A 105 7.41 -6.51 -8.04
N ARG A 106 8.75 -6.69 -8.09
CA ARG A 106 9.72 -5.58 -8.20
C ARG A 106 9.49 -4.74 -9.45
N ASN A 107 9.33 -5.40 -10.60
CA ASN A 107 9.13 -4.70 -11.87
C ASN A 107 7.83 -3.88 -11.87
N GLY A 108 6.77 -4.43 -11.32
CA GLY A 108 5.51 -3.73 -11.16
C GLY A 108 5.58 -2.58 -10.16
N LEU A 109 6.33 -2.73 -9.05
CA LEU A 109 6.57 -1.62 -8.11
C LEU A 109 7.38 -0.49 -8.76
N LYS A 110 8.39 -0.80 -9.59
CA LYS A 110 9.14 0.22 -10.35
C LYS A 110 8.24 1.00 -11.31
N LEU A 111 7.29 0.31 -11.96
CA LEU A 111 6.28 0.97 -12.79
C LEU A 111 5.44 1.95 -11.97
N LEU A 112 4.89 1.53 -10.84
CA LEU A 112 4.09 2.38 -9.96
C LEU A 112 4.92 3.54 -9.38
N ALA A 113 6.16 3.29 -8.96
CA ALA A 113 7.05 4.30 -8.39
C ALA A 113 7.44 5.42 -9.39
N SER A 114 7.24 5.21 -10.70
CA SER A 114 7.44 6.25 -11.72
C SER A 114 6.40 7.37 -11.67
N LEU A 115 5.32 7.19 -10.90
CA LEU A 115 4.31 8.21 -10.63
C LEU A 115 4.61 8.92 -9.30
N ASP A 116 4.59 10.26 -9.31
CA ASP A 116 4.96 11.08 -8.14
C ASP A 116 3.90 11.03 -7.01
N ASN A 117 2.66 10.69 -7.34
CA ASN A 117 1.52 10.64 -6.42
C ASN A 117 1.31 9.25 -5.81
N ILE A 118 2.36 8.43 -5.76
CA ILE A 118 2.34 7.10 -5.10
C ILE A 118 3.40 7.02 -4.02
N VAL A 119 3.00 6.49 -2.86
CA VAL A 119 3.88 6.17 -1.74
C VAL A 119 3.71 4.73 -1.30
N MET A 120 4.73 4.16 -0.67
CA MET A 120 4.79 2.78 -0.22
C MET A 120 4.60 2.68 1.28
N LYS A 121 3.61 1.91 1.75
CA LYS A 121 3.46 1.53 3.16
C LYS A 121 4.01 0.13 3.39
N ILE A 122 5.16 0.04 4.03
CA ILE A 122 5.86 -1.20 4.35
C ILE A 122 5.28 -1.77 5.63
N SER A 123 4.47 -2.82 5.50
CA SER A 123 3.78 -3.49 6.60
C SER A 123 3.28 -4.87 6.16
N GLY A 124 2.71 -5.65 7.06
CA GLY A 124 1.97 -6.87 6.74
C GLY A 124 2.80 -7.99 6.11
N LEU A 125 4.12 -7.95 6.27
CA LEU A 125 5.04 -8.92 5.66
C LEU A 125 4.89 -10.35 6.25
N GLY A 126 4.29 -10.46 7.46
CA GLY A 126 3.98 -11.72 8.10
C GLY A 126 2.71 -12.41 7.61
N MET A 127 1.85 -11.74 6.84
CA MET A 127 0.56 -12.32 6.43
C MET A 127 0.71 -13.58 5.56
N PHE A 128 1.75 -13.65 4.75
CA PHE A 128 2.01 -14.77 3.84
C PHE A 128 3.29 -15.55 4.19
N ASP A 129 3.96 -15.19 5.29
CA ASP A 129 5.09 -15.91 5.86
C ASP A 129 4.96 -15.85 7.38
N GLN A 130 4.19 -16.79 7.94
CA GLN A 130 3.88 -16.79 9.37
C GLN A 130 5.10 -17.06 10.27
N GLN A 131 6.19 -17.58 9.70
CA GLN A 131 7.44 -17.85 10.41
C GLN A 131 8.54 -16.83 10.07
N TRP A 132 8.17 -15.68 9.59
CA TRP A 132 9.10 -14.66 9.19
C TRP A 132 10.11 -14.27 10.27
N THR A 133 11.30 -13.93 9.82
CA THR A 133 12.39 -13.36 10.63
C THR A 133 12.81 -12.00 10.06
N THR A 134 13.60 -11.25 10.82
CA THR A 134 14.19 -9.99 10.32
C THR A 134 14.92 -10.22 9.00
N GLU A 135 15.68 -11.31 8.89
CA GLU A 135 16.46 -11.66 7.69
C GLU A 135 15.57 -12.00 6.50
N SER A 136 14.44 -12.71 6.72
CA SER A 136 13.54 -13.10 5.64
C SER A 136 12.78 -11.93 5.02
N ILE A 137 12.46 -10.89 5.84
CA ILE A 137 11.76 -9.70 5.35
C ILE A 137 12.72 -8.58 4.91
N ARG A 138 13.99 -8.61 5.34
CA ARG A 138 14.99 -7.58 5.02
C ARG A 138 15.07 -7.25 3.52
N PRO A 139 15.20 -8.24 2.59
CA PRO A 139 15.26 -7.93 1.17
C PRO A 139 14.03 -7.20 0.66
N LEU A 140 12.84 -7.55 1.14
CA LEU A 140 11.58 -6.94 0.69
C LEU A 140 11.44 -5.50 1.18
N VAL A 141 11.87 -5.25 2.42
CA VAL A 141 11.88 -3.89 3.01
C VAL A 141 12.85 -3.00 2.22
N LEU A 142 14.06 -3.49 1.97
CA LEU A 142 15.08 -2.73 1.24
C LEU A 142 14.67 -2.52 -0.23
N ASP A 143 14.13 -3.53 -0.91
CA ASP A 143 13.59 -3.38 -2.28
C ASP A 143 12.53 -2.26 -2.35
N CYS A 144 11.61 -2.20 -1.38
CA CYS A 144 10.62 -1.12 -1.33
C CYS A 144 11.28 0.26 -1.18
N ILE A 145 12.27 0.37 -0.27
CA ILE A 145 12.98 1.63 -0.03
C ILE A 145 13.82 2.03 -1.24
N ASP A 146 14.51 1.08 -1.86
CA ASP A 146 15.33 1.34 -3.05
C ASP A 146 14.49 1.78 -4.26
N ILE A 147 13.27 1.21 -4.41
CA ILE A 147 12.39 1.51 -5.53
C ILE A 147 11.67 2.86 -5.36
N PHE A 148 11.16 3.17 -4.16
CA PHE A 148 10.37 4.39 -3.91
C PHE A 148 11.20 5.54 -3.36
N GLY A 149 12.37 5.26 -2.82
CA GLY A 149 13.17 6.21 -2.02
C GLY A 149 12.61 6.40 -0.61
N VAL A 150 13.50 6.78 0.31
CA VAL A 150 13.14 7.01 1.73
C VAL A 150 12.00 8.03 1.89
N ASP A 151 11.94 9.04 1.04
CA ASP A 151 10.96 10.14 1.12
C ASP A 151 9.53 9.71 0.79
N ARG A 152 9.35 8.52 0.20
CA ARG A 152 8.04 7.97 -0.20
C ARG A 152 7.75 6.60 0.43
N CYS A 153 8.46 6.22 1.50
CA CYS A 153 8.21 5.00 2.26
C CYS A 153 7.71 5.31 3.67
N ILE A 154 6.78 4.49 4.17
CA ILE A 154 6.21 4.59 5.51
C ILE A 154 6.27 3.22 6.15
N PHE A 155 6.84 3.09 7.37
CA PHE A 155 6.71 1.88 8.16
C PHE A 155 5.37 1.84 8.90
N ALA A 156 4.75 0.67 8.92
CA ALA A 156 3.53 0.42 9.68
C ALA A 156 3.49 -1.02 10.21
N SER A 157 2.74 -1.23 11.29
CA SER A 157 2.73 -2.52 11.99
C SER A 157 1.75 -3.55 11.44
N ASN A 158 0.72 -3.11 10.70
CA ASN A 158 -0.44 -3.92 10.33
C ASN A 158 -1.21 -4.51 11.55
N PHE A 159 -1.04 -3.95 12.75
CA PHE A 159 -1.81 -4.38 13.92
C PHE A 159 -3.25 -3.86 13.84
N PRO A 160 -4.24 -4.69 14.24
CA PRO A 160 -4.10 -5.95 14.98
C PRO A 160 -3.89 -7.22 14.14
N VAL A 161 -3.88 -7.16 12.80
CA VAL A 161 -3.80 -8.37 11.94
C VAL A 161 -2.50 -9.15 12.19
N ASP A 162 -1.36 -8.49 12.20
CA ASP A 162 -0.06 -9.14 12.39
C ASP A 162 0.14 -9.70 13.81
N ARG A 163 -0.76 -9.43 14.76
CA ARG A 163 -0.79 -10.13 16.06
C ARG A 163 -0.93 -11.65 15.93
N LEU A 164 -1.51 -12.11 14.82
CA LEU A 164 -1.64 -13.54 14.53
C LEU A 164 -0.28 -14.20 14.21
N PHE A 165 0.71 -13.42 13.82
CA PHE A 165 1.99 -13.91 13.28
C PHE A 165 3.20 -13.40 14.05
N SER A 166 3.02 -12.39 14.93
CA SER A 166 4.13 -11.72 15.62
C SER A 166 3.68 -10.85 16.79
N SER A 167 4.64 -10.36 17.57
CA SER A 167 4.40 -9.28 18.52
C SER A 167 4.61 -7.90 17.85
N TYR A 168 3.95 -6.89 18.38
CA TYR A 168 4.14 -5.50 17.97
C TYR A 168 5.60 -5.07 18.09
N GLU A 169 6.24 -5.41 19.21
CA GLU A 169 7.65 -5.15 19.47
C GLU A 169 8.55 -5.78 18.40
N LYS A 170 8.35 -7.05 18.05
CA LYS A 170 9.15 -7.74 17.04
C LYS A 170 9.09 -7.03 15.69
N VAL A 171 7.92 -6.56 15.25
CA VAL A 171 7.79 -5.83 13.98
C VAL A 171 8.66 -4.57 13.98
N TRP A 172 8.55 -3.75 15.01
CA TRP A 172 9.32 -2.48 15.08
C TRP A 172 10.81 -2.70 15.30
N THR A 173 11.20 -3.66 16.15
CA THR A 173 12.60 -4.03 16.35
C THR A 173 13.24 -4.49 15.04
N SER A 174 12.52 -5.31 14.24
CA SER A 174 13.02 -5.74 12.93
C SER A 174 13.24 -4.57 11.97
N TYR A 175 12.34 -3.59 11.93
CA TYR A 175 12.56 -2.40 11.10
C TYR A 175 13.76 -1.58 11.58
N PHE A 176 13.97 -1.43 12.88
CA PHE A 176 15.16 -0.77 13.44
C PHE A 176 16.45 -1.52 13.07
N GLU A 177 16.46 -2.85 13.14
CA GLU A 177 17.60 -3.67 12.76
C GLU A 177 17.89 -3.59 11.25
N ILE A 178 16.86 -3.58 10.40
CA ILE A 178 17.02 -3.50 8.94
C ILE A 178 17.62 -2.15 8.55
N THR A 179 17.24 -1.08 9.23
CA THR A 179 17.67 0.29 8.95
C THR A 179 18.83 0.75 9.85
N ASN A 180 19.56 -0.18 10.50
CA ASN A 180 20.60 0.20 11.46
C ASN A 180 21.62 1.18 10.89
N ASP A 181 22.03 1.00 9.64
CA ASP A 181 23.03 1.81 8.96
C ASP A 181 22.47 3.07 8.28
N PHE A 182 21.16 3.31 8.38
CA PHE A 182 20.52 4.51 7.84
C PHE A 182 20.80 5.72 8.76
N SER A 183 20.89 6.90 8.18
CA SER A 183 21.01 8.14 8.92
C SER A 183 19.80 8.41 9.82
N THR A 184 19.95 9.29 10.80
CA THR A 184 18.85 9.68 11.70
C THR A 184 17.67 10.27 10.91
N ASP A 185 17.94 11.13 9.91
CA ASP A 185 16.89 11.75 9.10
C ASP A 185 16.11 10.71 8.27
N GLU A 186 16.79 9.74 7.67
CA GLU A 186 16.15 8.64 6.94
C GLU A 186 15.26 7.79 7.86
N LYS A 187 15.74 7.46 9.06
CA LYS A 187 14.95 6.74 10.06
C LYS A 187 13.71 7.55 10.46
N GLU A 188 13.87 8.82 10.80
CA GLU A 188 12.73 9.67 11.17
C GLU A 188 11.69 9.78 10.05
N LYS A 189 12.10 9.85 8.79
CA LYS A 189 11.18 9.81 7.63
C LYS A 189 10.39 8.51 7.58
N LEU A 190 11.06 7.37 7.64
CA LEU A 190 10.43 6.04 7.55
C LEU A 190 9.48 5.75 8.72
N PHE A 191 9.87 6.15 9.94
CA PHE A 191 9.17 5.78 11.16
C PHE A 191 8.00 6.72 11.51
N TYR A 192 8.04 8.03 11.13
CA TYR A 192 6.96 8.95 11.46
C TYR A 192 6.76 10.16 10.53
N LYS A 193 7.83 10.88 10.09
CA LYS A 193 7.68 12.13 9.31
C LYS A 193 6.86 11.95 8.04
N ASN A 194 7.10 10.86 7.29
CA ASN A 194 6.34 10.57 6.08
C ASN A 194 4.88 10.24 6.39
N SER A 195 4.61 9.55 7.51
CA SER A 195 3.24 9.30 7.97
C SER A 195 2.51 10.60 8.26
N GLU A 196 3.13 11.51 9.01
CA GLU A 196 2.57 12.84 9.29
C GLU A 196 2.27 13.61 8.01
N LYS A 197 3.22 13.62 7.06
CA LYS A 197 3.09 14.29 5.77
C LYS A 197 1.96 13.74 4.93
N PHE A 198 1.95 12.42 4.68
CA PHE A 198 1.04 11.82 3.70
C PHE A 198 -0.37 11.59 4.26
N TYR A 199 -0.49 11.29 5.55
CA TYR A 199 -1.80 11.21 6.20
C TYR A 199 -2.29 12.57 6.74
N ARG A 200 -1.47 13.63 6.65
CA ARG A 200 -1.85 15.00 7.03
C ARG A 200 -2.33 15.09 8.48
N ILE A 201 -1.56 14.53 9.42
CA ILE A 201 -1.84 14.44 10.86
C ILE A 201 -0.83 15.25 11.67
#